data_5e865f80c655be00f63453eb0ff6e52a
#
_entry.id   5e865f80c655be00f63453eb0ff6e52a
#
_cell.length_a   1.000
_cell.length_b   1.000
_cell.length_c   1.000
_cell.angle_alpha   90.00
_cell.angle_beta   90.00
_cell.angle_gamma   90.00
#
_symmetry.space_group_name_H-M   'P 1'
#
loop_
_entity.id
_entity.type
_entity.pdbx_description
1 polymer ?
#
loop_
_entity_poly.entity_id
_entity_poly.type
_entity_poly.pdbx_seq_one_letter_code
_entity_poly.pdbx_strand_id
1 'polypeptide(L)'
;MKRENHQLMTRRTELPRARRERLVFPTTTKITLWVLALALGLAAGCGTARPSKYYQLTVPGNIVPAVDSNPIPVTLLIGRLMGPALYREDQIVYSSGGERMGTYEYQRWSEPPTEMIAEVILRQFRASGHYRGVYTLRSAIHGDFLLHGHLYDFKEVSGSALVGRVTMELELRNIKTGTTVWTHFYTHDEPSNGKEVGAVVAALNKNVQQGIAECRASLDQYFAEHPPAQPAP
;
A
#
# COMPACT_ATOMS: atom_id res chain seq x y z
N MET A 1 -107.01 15.59 26.95
CA MET A 1 -107.23 15.29 28.43
C MET A 1 -106.56 13.98 28.72
N LYS A 2 -105.74 13.94 29.74
CA LYS A 2 -105.04 12.79 30.37
C LYS A 2 -103.60 12.49 29.85
N ARG A 3 -102.65 12.87 30.71
CA ARG A 3 -101.27 12.53 30.77
C ARG A 3 -101.11 11.11 31.22
N GLU A 4 -100.15 10.40 30.64
CA GLU A 4 -99.59 9.21 31.31
C GLU A 4 -98.07 9.22 31.11
N ASN A 5 -97.32 9.25 32.24
CA ASN A 5 -95.92 9.22 32.40
C ASN A 5 -95.43 7.77 32.26
N HIS A 6 -94.49 7.52 31.37
CA HIS A 6 -93.66 6.34 31.39
C HIS A 6 -92.24 6.69 31.83
N GLN A 7 -91.91 6.33 33.07
CA GLN A 7 -90.51 6.38 33.52
C GLN A 7 -89.73 5.21 32.92
N LEU A 8 -88.76 5.51 32.17
CA LEU A 8 -87.74 4.54 31.69
C LEU A 8 -86.58 4.51 32.70
N MET A 9 -86.50 3.38 33.42
CA MET A 9 -85.54 3.01 34.42
C MET A 9 -84.19 2.64 33.68
N THR A 10 -83.21 3.56 33.65
CA THR A 10 -81.86 3.29 33.11
C THR A 10 -81.06 2.46 34.13
N ARG A 11 -80.90 1.19 33.84
CA ARG A 11 -79.95 0.33 34.54
C ARG A 11 -78.53 0.74 34.13
N ARG A 12 -77.78 1.35 35.02
CA ARG A 12 -76.37 1.48 34.93
C ARG A 12 -75.72 0.12 35.18
N THR A 13 -75.23 -0.52 34.18
CA THR A 13 -74.27 -1.64 34.27
C THR A 13 -72.91 -1.08 34.68
N GLU A 14 -72.54 -1.27 35.91
CA GLU A 14 -71.17 -0.99 36.38
C GLU A 14 -70.25 -2.07 35.85
N LEU A 15 -69.24 -1.64 34.98
CA LEU A 15 -68.14 -2.45 34.53
C LEU A 15 -67.20 -2.69 35.73
N PRO A 16 -66.72 -3.90 35.93
CA PRO A 16 -65.79 -4.19 37.01
C PRO A 16 -64.44 -3.47 36.69
N ARG A 17 -63.99 -2.66 37.64
CA ARG A 17 -62.63 -2.04 37.60
C ARG A 17 -61.59 -3.14 37.60
N ALA A 18 -60.94 -3.33 36.49
CA ALA A 18 -59.77 -4.17 36.39
C ALA A 18 -58.66 -3.67 37.35
N ARG A 19 -58.44 -4.47 38.40
CA ARG A 19 -57.41 -4.25 39.40
C ARG A 19 -56.03 -4.33 38.66
N ARG A 20 -55.39 -3.18 38.39
CA ARG A 20 -54.02 -3.15 37.95
C ARG A 20 -53.11 -3.68 39.05
N GLU A 21 -52.82 -4.95 39.01
CA GLU A 21 -51.75 -5.51 39.83
C GLU A 21 -50.41 -4.94 39.36
N ARG A 22 -49.83 -4.09 40.19
CA ARG A 22 -48.46 -3.64 39.98
C ARG A 22 -47.58 -4.83 40.34
N LEU A 23 -47.00 -5.43 39.30
CA LEU A 23 -45.93 -6.40 39.45
C LEU A 23 -44.74 -5.71 40.13
N VAL A 24 -44.67 -5.85 41.46
CA VAL A 24 -43.54 -5.40 42.27
C VAL A 24 -42.48 -6.49 42.18
N PHE A 25 -41.55 -6.34 41.21
CA PHE A 25 -40.41 -7.23 41.12
C PHE A 25 -39.50 -6.98 42.35
N PRO A 26 -39.09 -8.04 43.07
CA PRO A 26 -38.14 -7.90 44.17
C PRO A 26 -36.82 -7.28 43.68
N THR A 27 -36.19 -6.51 44.56
CA THR A 27 -34.98 -5.73 44.24
C THR A 27 -33.85 -6.58 43.62
N THR A 28 -33.77 -7.84 44.01
CA THR A 28 -32.84 -8.85 43.48
C THR A 28 -33.06 -9.11 41.98
N THR A 29 -34.32 -9.22 41.53
CA THR A 29 -34.66 -9.45 40.11
C THR A 29 -34.27 -8.26 39.23
N LYS A 30 -34.40 -7.04 39.77
CA LYS A 30 -33.97 -5.82 39.03
C LYS A 30 -32.44 -5.76 38.87
N ILE A 31 -31.67 -6.11 39.89
CA ILE A 31 -30.22 -6.15 39.86
C ILE A 31 -29.76 -7.20 38.83
N THR A 32 -30.37 -8.39 38.83
CA THR A 32 -30.02 -9.45 37.87
C THR A 32 -30.29 -9.03 36.41
N LEU A 33 -31.41 -8.34 36.15
CA LEU A 33 -31.75 -7.79 34.83
C LEU A 33 -30.76 -6.73 34.38
N TRP A 34 -30.30 -5.85 35.26
CA TRP A 34 -29.29 -4.84 34.96
C TRP A 34 -27.92 -5.45 34.66
N VAL A 35 -27.51 -6.47 35.44
CA VAL A 35 -26.25 -7.20 35.18
C VAL A 35 -26.30 -7.96 33.86
N LEU A 36 -27.44 -8.59 33.54
CA LEU A 36 -27.62 -9.29 32.28
C LEU A 36 -27.61 -8.33 31.06
N ALA A 37 -28.27 -7.17 31.19
CA ALA A 37 -28.27 -6.12 30.17
C ALA A 37 -26.85 -5.54 29.95
N LEU A 38 -26.09 -5.35 31.04
CA LEU A 38 -24.69 -4.90 30.96
C LEU A 38 -23.80 -5.96 30.31
N ALA A 39 -23.99 -7.24 30.63
CA ALA A 39 -23.23 -8.34 30.02
C ALA A 39 -23.55 -8.51 28.52
N LEU A 40 -24.82 -8.35 28.11
CA LEU A 40 -25.23 -8.34 26.71
C LEU A 40 -24.63 -7.12 25.94
N GLY A 41 -24.57 -5.95 26.57
CA GLY A 41 -23.95 -4.75 26.01
C GLY A 41 -22.46 -4.91 25.76
N LEU A 42 -21.75 -5.60 26.65
CA LEU A 42 -20.32 -5.90 26.49
C LEU A 42 -20.05 -6.98 25.42
N ALA A 43 -20.96 -7.92 25.19
CA ALA A 43 -20.85 -8.94 24.16
C ALA A 43 -21.09 -8.41 22.73
N ALA A 44 -21.83 -7.31 22.57
CA ALA A 44 -22.09 -6.67 21.28
C ALA A 44 -20.91 -5.81 20.75
N GLY A 45 -19.85 -5.65 21.55
CA GLY A 45 -18.67 -4.84 21.23
C GLY A 45 -17.61 -5.53 20.38
N CYS A 46 -17.82 -6.74 19.85
CA CYS A 46 -16.92 -7.34 18.86
C CYS A 46 -17.06 -6.61 17.52
N GLY A 47 -16.38 -5.46 17.39
CA GLY A 47 -16.21 -4.79 16.11
C GLY A 47 -15.57 -5.76 15.10
N THR A 48 -16.24 -6.01 13.99
CA THR A 48 -15.66 -6.77 12.86
C THR A 48 -14.41 -6.04 12.38
N ALA A 49 -13.24 -6.63 12.62
CA ALA A 49 -11.99 -6.10 12.10
C ALA A 49 -12.09 -6.01 10.57
N ARG A 50 -11.88 -4.82 9.99
CA ARG A 50 -11.87 -4.66 8.54
C ARG A 50 -10.62 -5.38 8.01
N PRO A 51 -10.76 -6.28 7.03
CA PRO A 51 -9.61 -6.95 6.44
C PRO A 51 -8.72 -5.93 5.70
N SER A 52 -7.42 -6.05 5.86
CA SER A 52 -6.46 -5.28 5.07
C SER A 52 -6.43 -5.78 3.63
N LYS A 53 -6.29 -4.85 2.68
CA LYS A 53 -6.06 -5.13 1.26
C LYS A 53 -4.58 -4.96 0.97
N TYR A 54 -4.00 -5.94 0.27
CA TYR A 54 -2.60 -5.92 -0.09
C TYR A 54 -2.41 -5.67 -1.58
N TYR A 55 -1.40 -4.88 -1.90
CA TYR A 55 -1.01 -4.50 -3.25
C TYR A 55 0.46 -4.82 -3.47
N GLN A 56 0.81 -5.06 -4.72
CA GLN A 56 2.20 -5.31 -5.11
C GLN A 56 2.53 -4.57 -6.40
N LEU A 57 3.79 -4.25 -6.61
CA LEU A 57 4.27 -3.81 -7.91
C LEU A 57 4.30 -5.00 -8.84
N THR A 58 3.74 -4.83 -10.03
CA THR A 58 3.81 -5.86 -11.07
C THR A 58 5.10 -5.70 -11.87
N VAL A 59 5.82 -6.78 -11.98
CA VAL A 59 6.86 -6.87 -13.00
C VAL A 59 6.17 -7.39 -14.25
N PRO A 60 6.37 -6.79 -15.44
CA PRO A 60 5.83 -7.33 -16.67
C PRO A 60 6.17 -8.82 -16.77
N GLY A 61 5.13 -9.66 -16.86
CA GLY A 61 5.29 -11.11 -16.80
C GLY A 61 6.07 -11.64 -18.01
N ASN A 62 6.73 -12.78 -17.85
CA ASN A 62 7.43 -13.54 -18.89
C ASN A 62 8.38 -12.72 -19.75
N ILE A 63 9.23 -11.92 -19.12
CA ILE A 63 10.38 -11.42 -19.83
C ILE A 63 11.33 -12.61 -19.98
N VAL A 64 11.24 -13.29 -21.11
CA VAL A 64 12.33 -14.16 -21.55
C VAL A 64 13.54 -13.25 -21.64
N PRO A 65 14.65 -13.54 -20.92
CA PRO A 65 15.83 -12.67 -21.00
C PRO A 65 16.21 -12.52 -22.46
N ALA A 66 16.29 -11.26 -22.93
CA ALA A 66 16.87 -11.01 -24.22
C ALA A 66 18.31 -11.56 -24.19
N VAL A 67 18.66 -12.34 -25.17
CA VAL A 67 20.04 -12.80 -25.33
C VAL A 67 20.72 -11.75 -26.20
N ASP A 68 21.40 -10.80 -25.56
CA ASP A 68 22.29 -9.90 -26.29
C ASP A 68 23.47 -10.72 -26.80
N SER A 69 23.78 -10.59 -28.09
CA SER A 69 24.91 -11.27 -28.72
C SER A 69 26.27 -10.72 -28.22
N ASN A 70 26.29 -9.53 -27.64
CA ASN A 70 27.49 -8.88 -27.11
C ASN A 70 27.18 -8.10 -25.83
N PRO A 71 26.88 -8.80 -24.73
CA PRO A 71 26.52 -8.12 -23.47
C PRO A 71 27.73 -7.34 -22.94
N ILE A 72 27.44 -6.23 -22.28
CA ILE A 72 28.43 -5.47 -21.52
C ILE A 72 29.14 -6.42 -20.53
N PRO A 73 30.48 -6.55 -20.57
CA PRO A 73 31.20 -7.59 -19.80
C PRO A 73 31.31 -7.27 -18.30
N VAL A 74 30.22 -6.81 -17.69
CA VAL A 74 30.13 -6.50 -16.24
C VAL A 74 29.10 -7.35 -15.55
N THR A 75 29.38 -7.66 -14.29
CA THR A 75 28.45 -8.28 -13.36
C THR A 75 27.92 -7.21 -12.40
N LEU A 76 26.61 -6.94 -12.46
CA LEU A 76 25.94 -6.00 -11.59
C LEU A 76 25.39 -6.73 -10.35
N LEU A 77 25.67 -6.18 -9.17
CA LEU A 77 24.96 -6.54 -7.94
C LEU A 77 23.89 -5.47 -7.67
N ILE A 78 22.67 -5.91 -7.45
CA ILE A 78 21.57 -5.03 -7.07
C ILE A 78 21.50 -4.99 -5.54
N GLY A 79 21.76 -3.81 -4.99
CA GLY A 79 21.69 -3.50 -3.58
C GLY A 79 20.27 -3.10 -3.14
N ARG A 80 20.20 -2.69 -1.88
CA ARG A 80 18.96 -2.16 -1.32
C ARG A 80 18.77 -0.70 -1.73
N LEU A 81 17.52 -0.29 -1.91
CA LEU A 81 17.15 1.10 -1.88
C LEU A 81 17.01 1.56 -0.43
N MET A 82 17.65 2.68 -0.09
CA MET A 82 17.45 3.35 1.19
C MET A 82 16.24 4.30 1.06
N GLY A 83 15.65 4.67 2.19
CA GLY A 83 14.51 5.59 2.17
C GLY A 83 14.07 5.96 3.58
N PRO A 84 13.21 6.99 3.72
CA PRO A 84 12.55 7.33 4.97
C PRO A 84 11.82 6.14 5.59
N ALA A 85 11.56 6.19 6.90
CA ALA A 85 10.88 5.12 7.64
C ALA A 85 9.54 4.73 6.99
N LEU A 86 8.76 5.72 6.52
CA LEU A 86 7.47 5.49 5.85
C LEU A 86 7.55 4.57 4.63
N TYR A 87 8.68 4.54 3.92
CA TYR A 87 8.85 3.67 2.73
C TYR A 87 9.59 2.37 3.02
N ARG A 88 9.96 2.17 4.29
CA ARG A 88 10.50 0.89 4.80
C ARG A 88 9.43 0.05 5.52
N GLU A 89 8.21 0.55 5.57
CA GLU A 89 7.02 -0.11 6.08
C GLU A 89 6.06 -0.45 4.94
N ASP A 90 5.10 -1.32 5.19
CA ASP A 90 4.15 -1.82 4.18
C ASP A 90 2.93 -0.93 3.97
N GLN A 91 2.84 0.24 4.60
CA GLN A 91 1.70 1.12 4.47
C GLN A 91 1.77 1.95 3.19
N ILE A 92 0.62 2.13 2.51
CA ILE A 92 0.54 3.05 1.38
C ILE A 92 0.49 4.47 1.91
N VAL A 93 1.43 5.30 1.45
CA VAL A 93 1.59 6.69 1.86
C VAL A 93 0.79 7.61 0.95
N TYR A 94 0.14 8.61 1.53
CA TYR A 94 -0.54 9.69 0.79
C TYR A 94 -0.15 11.07 1.32
N SER A 95 -0.32 12.09 0.48
CA SER A 95 -0.19 13.50 0.82
C SER A 95 -1.37 14.28 0.23
N SER A 96 -2.02 15.11 1.06
CA SER A 96 -3.13 15.98 0.63
C SER A 96 -2.66 17.34 0.12
N GLY A 97 -1.39 17.46 -0.28
CA GLY A 97 -0.72 18.71 -0.61
C GLY A 97 0.05 19.28 0.59
N GLY A 98 1.09 20.05 0.30
CA GLY A 98 1.99 20.59 1.31
C GLY A 98 2.86 19.51 1.98
N GLU A 99 3.27 19.79 3.22
CA GLU A 99 4.24 18.97 3.97
C GLU A 99 3.60 17.79 4.73
N ARG A 100 2.26 17.73 4.78
CA ARG A 100 1.56 16.70 5.54
C ARG A 100 1.47 15.40 4.75
N MET A 101 1.93 14.32 5.36
CA MET A 101 1.76 12.95 4.87
C MET A 101 0.97 12.11 5.87
N GLY A 102 0.28 11.10 5.37
CA GLY A 102 -0.42 10.08 6.14
C GLY A 102 -0.26 8.71 5.49
N THR A 103 -0.76 7.70 6.17
CA THR A 103 -0.79 6.32 5.68
C THR A 103 -2.20 5.76 5.72
N TYR A 104 -2.52 4.87 4.80
CA TYR A 104 -3.79 4.16 4.80
C TYR A 104 -3.77 3.04 5.85
N GLU A 105 -4.80 2.96 6.66
CA GLU A 105 -4.90 1.97 7.75
C GLU A 105 -5.06 0.53 7.24
N TYR A 106 -5.89 0.35 6.19
CA TYR A 106 -6.29 -0.97 5.68
C TYR A 106 -5.80 -1.24 4.25
N GLN A 107 -4.95 -0.38 3.69
CA GLN A 107 -4.38 -0.54 2.36
C GLN A 107 -2.87 -0.63 2.51
N ARG A 108 -2.31 -1.76 2.14
CA ARG A 108 -0.91 -2.07 2.40
C ARG A 108 -0.23 -2.61 1.16
N TRP A 109 1.05 -2.39 1.08
CA TRP A 109 1.91 -3.12 0.16
C TRP A 109 2.13 -4.55 0.66
N SER A 110 2.42 -5.48 -0.23
CA SER A 110 2.80 -6.86 0.15
C SER A 110 4.17 -6.91 0.82
N GLU A 111 5.04 -5.96 0.48
CA GLU A 111 6.38 -5.76 1.02
C GLU A 111 6.69 -4.25 1.05
N PRO A 112 7.68 -3.80 1.83
CA PRO A 112 8.10 -2.40 1.81
C PRO A 112 8.43 -1.88 0.41
N PRO A 113 8.04 -0.66 0.04
CA PRO A 113 8.33 -0.07 -1.27
C PRO A 113 9.80 -0.17 -1.71
N THR A 114 10.73 0.06 -0.79
CA THR A 114 12.17 -0.05 -1.07
C THR A 114 12.60 -1.45 -1.50
N GLU A 115 11.94 -2.50 -0.98
CA GLU A 115 12.23 -3.88 -1.34
C GLU A 115 11.55 -4.27 -2.66
N MET A 116 10.27 -3.88 -2.84
CA MET A 116 9.56 -4.13 -4.10
C MET A 116 10.25 -3.48 -5.30
N ILE A 117 10.69 -2.22 -5.17
CA ILE A 117 11.37 -1.50 -6.26
C ILE A 117 12.71 -2.14 -6.57
N ALA A 118 13.50 -2.55 -5.56
CA ALA A 118 14.75 -3.27 -5.77
C ALA A 118 14.55 -4.59 -6.53
N GLU A 119 13.46 -5.32 -6.25
CA GLU A 119 13.12 -6.54 -6.97
C GLU A 119 12.71 -6.24 -8.43
N VAL A 120 11.96 -5.15 -8.68
CA VAL A 120 11.63 -4.71 -10.04
C VAL A 120 12.89 -4.34 -10.82
N ILE A 121 13.84 -3.61 -10.21
CA ILE A 121 15.15 -3.30 -10.81
C ILE A 121 15.88 -4.59 -11.19
N LEU A 122 16.02 -5.52 -10.24
CA LEU A 122 16.69 -6.80 -10.47
C LEU A 122 16.12 -7.54 -11.68
N ARG A 123 14.80 -7.65 -11.75
CA ARG A 123 14.11 -8.39 -12.83
C ARG A 123 14.22 -7.69 -14.16
N GLN A 124 14.03 -6.38 -14.21
CA GLN A 124 14.13 -5.62 -15.46
C GLN A 124 15.57 -5.61 -16.03
N PHE A 125 16.58 -5.47 -15.16
CA PHE A 125 17.97 -5.51 -15.58
C PHE A 125 18.39 -6.91 -16.05
N ARG A 126 17.94 -7.98 -15.38
CA ARG A 126 18.15 -9.36 -15.87
C ARG A 126 17.51 -9.59 -17.23
N ALA A 127 16.29 -9.12 -17.37
CA ALA A 127 15.50 -9.33 -18.56
C ALA A 127 16.03 -8.58 -19.78
N SER A 128 16.78 -7.49 -19.59
CA SER A 128 17.39 -6.74 -20.69
C SER A 128 18.44 -7.56 -21.43
N GLY A 129 19.13 -8.48 -20.75
CA GLY A 129 20.25 -9.22 -21.33
C GLY A 129 21.50 -8.40 -21.61
N HIS A 130 21.49 -7.08 -21.31
CA HIS A 130 22.58 -6.15 -21.66
C HIS A 130 23.86 -6.36 -20.84
N TYR A 131 23.79 -7.08 -19.72
CA TYR A 131 24.92 -7.27 -18.81
C TYR A 131 25.30 -8.75 -18.75
N ARG A 132 26.58 -9.05 -18.55
CA ARG A 132 27.08 -10.43 -18.37
C ARG A 132 26.34 -11.18 -17.28
N GLY A 133 25.93 -10.47 -16.21
CA GLY A 133 25.11 -11.03 -15.16
C GLY A 133 24.55 -9.97 -14.23
N VAL A 134 23.35 -10.21 -13.69
CA VAL A 134 22.69 -9.32 -12.72
C VAL A 134 22.22 -10.18 -11.54
N TYR A 135 22.71 -9.89 -10.36
CA TYR A 135 22.45 -10.68 -9.14
C TYR A 135 22.08 -9.77 -7.97
N THR A 136 21.52 -10.33 -6.93
CA THR A 136 21.32 -9.61 -5.67
C THR A 136 22.66 -9.46 -4.96
N LEU A 137 22.83 -8.39 -4.19
CA LEU A 137 24.01 -8.18 -3.34
C LEU A 137 24.24 -9.33 -2.34
N ARG A 138 23.17 -10.06 -1.98
CA ARG A 138 23.25 -11.20 -1.06
C ARG A 138 23.68 -12.51 -1.74
N SER A 139 23.85 -12.51 -3.05
CA SER A 139 24.37 -13.71 -3.75
C SER A 139 25.84 -13.93 -3.44
N ALA A 140 26.29 -15.18 -3.57
CA ALA A 140 27.71 -15.51 -3.42
C ALA A 140 28.58 -15.11 -4.64
N ILE A 141 28.01 -14.38 -5.59
CA ILE A 141 28.66 -13.99 -6.83
C ILE A 141 29.52 -12.74 -6.59
N HIS A 142 30.72 -12.72 -7.12
CA HIS A 142 31.55 -11.53 -7.17
C HIS A 142 31.05 -10.60 -8.29
N GLY A 143 30.67 -9.36 -7.91
CA GLY A 143 30.23 -8.34 -8.84
C GLY A 143 31.33 -7.34 -9.16
N ASP A 144 31.24 -6.72 -10.31
CA ASP A 144 32.11 -5.62 -10.71
C ASP A 144 31.59 -4.28 -10.18
N PHE A 145 30.26 -4.12 -10.19
CA PHE A 145 29.57 -2.91 -9.74
C PHE A 145 28.39 -3.25 -8.85
N LEU A 146 28.11 -2.34 -7.92
CA LEU A 146 26.92 -2.33 -7.07
C LEU A 146 26.00 -1.19 -7.51
N LEU A 147 24.80 -1.54 -7.97
CA LEU A 147 23.70 -0.60 -8.20
C LEU A 147 22.83 -0.55 -6.94
N HIS A 148 22.73 0.61 -6.34
CA HIS A 148 21.92 0.88 -5.16
C HIS A 148 21.31 2.29 -5.27
N GLY A 149 20.61 2.80 -4.25
CA GLY A 149 20.08 4.15 -4.35
C GLY A 149 19.21 4.56 -3.18
N HIS A 150 18.50 5.67 -3.38
CA HIS A 150 17.59 6.28 -2.43
C HIS A 150 16.20 6.44 -3.04
N LEU A 151 15.18 6.11 -2.27
CA LEU A 151 13.78 6.38 -2.56
C LEU A 151 13.35 7.58 -1.72
N TYR A 152 13.12 8.73 -2.35
CA TYR A 152 12.72 9.97 -1.70
C TYR A 152 11.20 10.12 -1.60
N ASP A 153 10.48 9.77 -2.69
CA ASP A 153 9.02 9.76 -2.72
C ASP A 153 8.48 8.49 -3.38
N PHE A 154 7.48 7.91 -2.72
CA PHE A 154 6.65 6.83 -3.26
C PHE A 154 5.26 6.94 -2.63
N LYS A 155 4.46 7.84 -3.16
CA LYS A 155 3.21 8.24 -2.51
C LYS A 155 2.13 8.68 -3.48
N GLU A 156 0.91 8.60 -3.00
CA GLU A 156 -0.21 9.34 -3.57
C GLU A 156 -0.05 10.83 -3.26
N VAL A 157 -0.31 11.67 -4.24
CA VAL A 157 -0.42 13.12 -4.05
C VAL A 157 -1.78 13.58 -4.55
N SER A 158 -2.57 14.14 -3.64
CA SER A 158 -3.88 14.72 -3.94
C SER A 158 -3.73 16.23 -4.11
N GLY A 159 -4.18 16.77 -5.24
CA GLY A 159 -4.16 18.20 -5.56
C GLY A 159 -5.25 18.53 -6.58
N SER A 160 -4.91 19.26 -7.62
CA SER A 160 -5.81 19.47 -8.78
C SER A 160 -6.10 18.16 -9.52
N ALA A 161 -5.17 17.24 -9.49
CA ALA A 161 -5.30 15.87 -9.94
C ALA A 161 -4.76 14.91 -8.86
N LEU A 162 -5.20 13.66 -8.91
CA LEU A 162 -4.65 12.59 -8.10
C LEU A 162 -3.53 11.93 -8.90
N VAL A 163 -2.33 11.89 -8.31
CA VAL A 163 -1.14 11.32 -8.97
C VAL A 163 -0.41 10.34 -8.07
N GLY A 164 0.30 9.41 -8.67
CA GLY A 164 1.32 8.59 -8.01
C GLY A 164 2.70 9.19 -8.24
N ARG A 165 3.31 9.76 -7.21
CA ARG A 165 4.66 10.35 -7.26
C ARG A 165 5.71 9.32 -6.94
N VAL A 166 6.73 9.27 -7.80
CA VAL A 166 7.97 8.52 -7.55
C VAL A 166 9.15 9.46 -7.70
N THR A 167 9.99 9.52 -6.67
CA THR A 167 11.27 10.22 -6.71
C THR A 167 12.34 9.30 -6.15
N MET A 168 13.32 8.96 -6.97
CA MET A 168 14.40 8.07 -6.60
C MET A 168 15.73 8.49 -7.25
N GLU A 169 16.80 8.09 -6.64
CA GLU A 169 18.16 8.24 -7.14
C GLU A 169 18.84 6.88 -7.15
N LEU A 170 19.43 6.51 -8.27
CA LEU A 170 20.23 5.30 -8.38
C LEU A 170 21.69 5.67 -8.56
N GLU A 171 22.55 4.91 -7.89
CA GLU A 171 23.99 5.09 -7.92
C GLU A 171 24.67 3.79 -8.33
N LEU A 172 25.67 3.90 -9.21
CA LEU A 172 26.55 2.80 -9.54
C LEU A 172 27.88 2.96 -8.83
N ARG A 173 28.21 2.04 -7.97
CA ARG A 173 29.48 2.01 -7.26
C ARG A 173 30.39 0.93 -7.82
N ASN A 174 31.61 1.30 -8.19
CA ASN A 174 32.64 0.32 -8.52
C ASN A 174 33.07 -0.40 -7.25
N ILE A 175 32.94 -1.72 -7.21
CA ILE A 175 33.22 -2.51 -6.00
C ILE A 175 34.71 -2.55 -5.67
N LYS A 176 35.57 -2.58 -6.69
CA LYS A 176 37.01 -2.64 -6.53
C LYS A 176 37.60 -1.34 -5.96
N THR A 177 37.15 -0.19 -6.44
CA THR A 177 37.66 1.12 -6.02
C THR A 177 36.87 1.72 -4.87
N GLY A 178 35.63 1.27 -4.66
CA GLY A 178 34.71 1.83 -3.68
C GLY A 178 34.10 3.17 -4.06
N THR A 179 34.34 3.68 -5.29
CA THR A 179 33.87 4.99 -5.76
C THR A 179 32.53 4.88 -6.49
N THR A 180 31.65 5.85 -6.30
CA THR A 180 30.46 6.03 -7.16
C THR A 180 30.91 6.61 -8.50
N VAL A 181 30.53 5.96 -9.59
CA VAL A 181 30.96 6.28 -10.94
C VAL A 181 29.83 6.78 -11.83
N TRP A 182 28.60 6.56 -11.44
CA TRP A 182 27.40 7.05 -12.11
C TRP A 182 26.29 7.26 -11.10
N THR A 183 25.47 8.29 -11.34
CA THR A 183 24.28 8.62 -10.56
C THR A 183 23.18 9.08 -11.49
N HIS A 184 21.95 8.67 -11.26
CA HIS A 184 20.78 9.12 -12.00
C HIS A 184 19.64 9.45 -11.06
N PHE A 185 19.11 10.65 -11.16
CA PHE A 185 17.97 11.13 -10.39
C PHE A 185 16.71 11.10 -11.27
N TYR A 186 15.66 10.49 -10.76
CA TYR A 186 14.36 10.39 -11.41
C TYR A 186 13.27 10.96 -10.52
N THR A 187 12.40 11.79 -11.07
CA THR A 187 11.18 12.26 -10.40
C THR A 187 10.06 12.44 -11.41
N HIS A 188 8.90 11.86 -11.12
CA HIS A 188 7.73 11.95 -11.99
C HIS A 188 6.43 11.82 -11.21
N ASP A 189 5.38 12.50 -11.70
CA ASP A 189 4.01 12.43 -11.23
C ASP A 189 3.15 11.74 -12.29
N GLU A 190 2.80 10.48 -12.10
CA GLU A 190 1.93 9.74 -13.00
C GLU A 190 0.46 9.94 -12.61
N PRO A 191 -0.40 10.45 -13.53
CA PRO A 191 -1.82 10.64 -13.24
C PRO A 191 -2.53 9.31 -12.91
N SER A 192 -3.36 9.34 -11.88
CA SER A 192 -4.25 8.23 -11.55
C SER A 192 -5.52 8.28 -12.41
N ASN A 193 -5.92 7.16 -13.00
CA ASN A 193 -7.14 7.05 -13.81
C ASN A 193 -8.41 6.91 -12.95
N GLY A 194 -8.33 7.12 -11.64
CA GLY A 194 -9.45 7.03 -10.70
C GLY A 194 -9.07 7.55 -9.32
N LYS A 195 -10.06 7.60 -8.42
CA LYS A 195 -9.87 8.07 -7.04
C LYS A 195 -9.62 6.94 -6.04
N GLU A 196 -9.68 5.70 -6.48
CA GLU A 196 -9.50 4.54 -5.63
C GLU A 196 -8.01 4.22 -5.47
N VAL A 197 -7.63 3.68 -4.31
CA VAL A 197 -6.24 3.30 -4.04
C VAL A 197 -5.67 2.35 -5.11
N GLY A 198 -6.50 1.45 -5.65
CA GLY A 198 -6.08 0.57 -6.75
C GLY A 198 -5.63 1.32 -8.01
N ALA A 199 -6.29 2.44 -8.35
CA ALA A 199 -5.90 3.28 -9.48
C ALA A 199 -4.58 4.04 -9.20
N VAL A 200 -4.38 4.50 -7.96
CA VAL A 200 -3.12 5.11 -7.53
C VAL A 200 -1.98 4.08 -7.58
N VAL A 201 -2.23 2.86 -7.11
CA VAL A 201 -1.25 1.76 -7.19
C VAL A 201 -0.85 1.48 -8.64
N ALA A 202 -1.82 1.47 -9.57
CA ALA A 202 -1.53 1.32 -11.00
C ALA A 202 -0.66 2.47 -11.55
N ALA A 203 -0.94 3.72 -11.13
CA ALA A 203 -0.12 4.88 -11.49
C ALA A 203 1.30 4.76 -10.92
N LEU A 204 1.45 4.43 -9.64
CA LEU A 204 2.76 4.21 -9.02
C LEU A 204 3.54 3.08 -9.71
N ASN A 205 2.87 1.98 -10.06
CA ASN A 205 3.48 0.87 -10.77
C ASN A 205 4.01 1.28 -12.15
N LYS A 206 3.20 2.01 -12.94
CA LYS A 206 3.60 2.54 -14.24
C LYS A 206 4.79 3.50 -14.10
N ASN A 207 4.74 4.38 -13.11
CA ASN A 207 5.78 5.37 -12.82
C ASN A 207 7.12 4.69 -12.47
N VAL A 208 7.12 3.67 -11.59
CA VAL A 208 8.31 2.89 -11.26
C VAL A 208 8.91 2.22 -12.50
N GLN A 209 8.08 1.61 -13.34
CA GLN A 209 8.56 0.95 -14.54
C GLN A 209 9.21 1.93 -15.52
N GLN A 210 8.61 3.10 -15.70
CA GLN A 210 9.17 4.17 -16.51
C GLN A 210 10.51 4.66 -15.95
N GLY A 211 10.58 4.94 -14.65
CA GLY A 211 11.79 5.40 -14.00
C GLY A 211 12.92 4.39 -14.08
N ILE A 212 12.65 3.10 -13.90
CA ILE A 212 13.69 2.06 -14.03
C ILE A 212 14.15 1.92 -15.49
N ALA A 213 13.25 2.04 -16.45
CA ALA A 213 13.63 2.01 -17.88
C ALA A 213 14.52 3.20 -18.25
N GLU A 214 14.23 4.40 -17.75
CA GLU A 214 15.04 5.59 -17.94
C GLU A 214 16.41 5.45 -17.28
N CYS A 215 16.45 5.02 -16.01
CA CYS A 215 17.72 4.77 -15.31
C CYS A 215 18.58 3.74 -16.05
N ARG A 216 17.98 2.66 -16.56
CA ARG A 216 18.71 1.65 -17.34
C ARG A 216 19.27 2.23 -18.62
N ALA A 217 18.48 2.98 -19.39
CA ALA A 217 18.96 3.60 -20.63
C ALA A 217 20.13 4.55 -20.36
N SER A 218 20.07 5.34 -19.29
CA SER A 218 21.17 6.21 -18.86
C SER A 218 22.42 5.42 -18.45
N LEU A 219 22.24 4.28 -17.76
CA LEU A 219 23.35 3.42 -17.37
C LEU A 219 23.99 2.71 -18.56
N ASP A 220 23.19 2.26 -19.52
CA ASP A 220 23.67 1.67 -20.78
C ASP A 220 24.50 2.68 -21.55
N GLN A 221 24.06 3.95 -21.61
CA GLN A 221 24.82 5.05 -22.21
C GLN A 221 26.15 5.29 -21.47
N TYR A 222 26.12 5.31 -20.13
CA TYR A 222 27.35 5.44 -19.33
C TYR A 222 28.40 4.38 -19.70
N PHE A 223 28.01 3.11 -19.84
CA PHE A 223 28.93 2.05 -20.23
C PHE A 223 29.35 2.10 -21.68
N ALA A 224 28.56 2.67 -22.59
CA ALA A 224 28.95 2.94 -23.95
C ALA A 224 30.07 4.00 -24.03
N GLU A 225 30.00 5.02 -23.18
CA GLU A 225 30.99 6.09 -23.08
C GLU A 225 32.25 5.69 -22.27
N HIS A 226 32.07 4.75 -21.33
CA HIS A 226 33.11 4.26 -20.41
C HIS A 226 33.20 2.73 -20.49
N PRO A 227 33.66 2.17 -21.61
CA PRO A 227 33.67 0.72 -21.76
C PRO A 227 34.54 0.06 -20.68
N PRO A 228 34.01 -0.95 -19.97
CA PRO A 228 34.80 -1.67 -19.00
C PRO A 228 35.93 -2.44 -19.64
N ALA A 229 37.07 -2.54 -18.96
CA ALA A 229 38.18 -3.34 -19.43
C ALA A 229 37.71 -4.79 -19.64
N GLN A 230 37.96 -5.34 -20.82
CA GLN A 230 37.70 -6.75 -21.08
C GLN A 230 38.55 -7.59 -20.10
N PRO A 231 37.97 -8.64 -19.45
CA PRO A 231 38.78 -9.55 -18.69
C PRO A 231 39.87 -10.13 -19.63
N ALA A 232 41.09 -10.14 -19.16
CA ALA A 232 42.17 -10.80 -19.90
C ALA A 232 41.79 -12.28 -20.16
N PRO A 233 42.09 -12.82 -21.35
CA PRO A 233 41.77 -14.17 -21.72
C PRO A 233 42.40 -15.22 -20.82
#